data_f3219728e74151c18aa075d624f0ffa2
#
_entry.id   f3219728e74151c18aa075d624f0ffa2
#
_cell.length_a   1.000
_cell.length_b   1.000
_cell.length_c   1.000
_cell.angle_alpha   90.00
_cell.angle_beta   90.00
_cell.angle_gamma   90.00
#
_symmetry.space_group_name_H-M   'P 1'
#
loop_
_entity.id
_entity.type
_entity.pdbx_description
1 polymer ?
#
loop_
_entity_poly.entity_id
_entity_poly.type
_entity_poly.pdbx_seq_one_letter_code
_entity_poly.pdbx_strand_id
1 'polypeptide(L)'
;IRKFLKAGYLEDWQYHNTYSGTPQGGIVSPILANIYLDKLDRYMEELKKRFDKGTARSVYPETYELEKKRGVLAKKLRNANSEEEKGELTAKIRELDHKKLTMPYSDPFDTSFKRLQYVRYADDFLVGVIGSKEDAIAIKEQIKVFVADTLRLELSDEKTLITHSEKKARFLGYDISVRRSAATKRDKTGRLCRHLNGTVNLEMPQELMRKKLLEYGAMTIEKTVYGKDNWKAKARYYLKDND
;
A
#
# COMPACT_ATOMS: atom_id res chain seq x y z
N ILE A 1 29.10 -16.20 17.38
CA ILE A 1 27.67 -16.25 17.71
C ILE A 1 27.47 -16.75 19.15
N ARG A 2 27.92 -17.97 19.53
CA ARG A 2 27.70 -18.51 20.91
C ARG A 2 28.14 -17.56 22.01
N LYS A 3 29.28 -16.86 21.87
CA LYS A 3 29.76 -15.89 22.85
C LYS A 3 28.81 -14.71 23.00
N PHE A 4 28.25 -14.21 21.91
CA PHE A 4 27.26 -13.12 21.94
C PHE A 4 25.93 -13.53 22.58
N LEU A 5 25.47 -14.77 22.32
CA LEU A 5 24.25 -15.31 22.92
C LEU A 5 24.38 -15.54 24.42
N LYS A 6 25.59 -15.72 24.91
CA LYS A 6 25.93 -15.96 26.35
C LYS A 6 26.46 -14.72 27.05
N ALA A 7 26.59 -13.59 26.35
CA ALA A 7 27.25 -12.41 26.89
C ALA A 7 26.51 -11.77 28.08
N GLY A 8 25.20 -12.02 28.23
CA GLY A 8 24.40 -11.38 29.26
C GLY A 8 24.20 -9.88 28.98
N TYR A 9 23.77 -9.15 29.98
CA TYR A 9 23.59 -7.69 29.92
C TYR A 9 23.90 -7.04 31.26
N LEU A 10 24.20 -5.75 31.20
CA LEU A 10 24.43 -4.91 32.38
C LEU A 10 23.24 -4.02 32.57
N GLU A 11 22.64 -4.06 33.77
CA GLU A 11 21.58 -3.18 34.22
C GLU A 11 21.94 -2.67 35.62
N ASP A 12 21.89 -1.38 35.85
CA ASP A 12 22.28 -0.72 37.10
C ASP A 12 23.67 -1.16 37.61
N TRP A 13 24.64 -1.33 36.72
CA TRP A 13 25.99 -1.83 36.99
C TRP A 13 26.07 -3.28 37.53
N GLN A 14 24.93 -4.02 37.44
CA GLN A 14 24.90 -5.45 37.78
C GLN A 14 24.83 -6.29 36.52
N TYR A 15 25.57 -7.39 36.52
CA TYR A 15 25.57 -8.33 35.40
C TYR A 15 24.46 -9.35 35.53
N HIS A 16 23.70 -9.52 34.47
CA HIS A 16 22.62 -10.49 34.36
C HIS A 16 22.86 -11.45 33.21
N ASN A 17 22.63 -12.73 33.45
CA ASN A 17 22.67 -13.76 32.42
C ASN A 17 21.35 -13.75 31.61
N THR A 18 21.45 -13.90 30.31
CA THR A 18 20.27 -14.16 29.45
C THR A 18 19.97 -15.65 29.43
N TYR A 19 18.74 -16.02 29.79
CA TYR A 19 18.27 -17.41 29.74
C TYR A 19 17.83 -17.84 28.36
N SER A 20 17.41 -16.89 27.50
CA SER A 20 17.01 -17.14 26.11
C SER A 20 17.47 -16.02 25.19
N GLY A 21 18.32 -16.36 24.22
CA GLY A 21 18.73 -15.45 23.15
C GLY A 21 19.63 -14.30 23.60
N THR A 22 19.56 -13.18 22.85
CA THR A 22 20.26 -11.93 23.16
C THR A 22 19.32 -10.97 23.89
N PRO A 23 19.83 -10.09 24.75
CA PRO A 23 19.01 -9.09 25.41
C PRO A 23 18.36 -8.16 24.36
N GLN A 24 17.15 -7.68 24.66
CA GLN A 24 16.46 -6.72 23.82
C GLN A 24 17.32 -5.44 23.69
N GLY A 25 17.52 -4.95 22.46
CA GLY A 25 18.39 -3.80 22.18
C GLY A 25 19.87 -4.15 22.00
N GLY A 26 20.26 -5.43 22.07
CA GLY A 26 21.64 -5.86 21.79
C GLY A 26 22.06 -5.55 20.35
N ILE A 27 23.28 -5.01 20.17
CA ILE A 27 23.83 -4.59 18.85
C ILE A 27 23.81 -5.72 17.81
N VAL A 28 23.98 -6.96 18.25
CA VAL A 28 24.05 -8.16 17.37
C VAL A 28 22.66 -8.70 17.03
N SER A 29 21.64 -8.41 17.83
CA SER A 29 20.28 -8.95 17.66
C SER A 29 19.69 -8.69 16.28
N PRO A 30 19.72 -7.46 15.70
CA PRO A 30 19.20 -7.21 14.36
C PRO A 30 19.92 -7.98 13.26
N ILE A 31 21.23 -8.16 13.39
CA ILE A 31 22.05 -8.90 12.41
C ILE A 31 21.67 -10.38 12.43
N LEU A 32 21.59 -10.99 13.62
CA LEU A 32 21.22 -12.39 13.77
C LEU A 32 19.77 -12.65 13.31
N ALA A 33 18.85 -11.74 13.64
CA ALA A 33 17.47 -11.81 13.18
C ALA A 33 17.38 -11.76 11.64
N ASN A 34 18.11 -10.86 11.00
CA ASN A 34 18.13 -10.75 9.54
C ASN A 34 18.74 -12.00 8.87
N ILE A 35 19.82 -12.55 9.41
CA ILE A 35 20.40 -13.81 8.90
C ILE A 35 19.39 -14.96 9.03
N TYR A 36 18.67 -15.02 10.15
CA TYR A 36 17.68 -16.07 10.37
C TYR A 36 16.47 -15.94 9.45
N LEU A 37 15.97 -14.73 9.26
CA LEU A 37 14.81 -14.40 8.44
C LEU A 37 15.12 -14.34 6.91
N ASP A 38 16.40 -14.40 6.50
CA ASP A 38 16.78 -14.57 5.09
C ASP A 38 16.11 -15.79 4.44
N LYS A 39 15.85 -16.83 5.22
CA LYS A 39 15.10 -18.00 4.76
C LYS A 39 13.68 -17.64 4.34
N LEU A 40 13.02 -16.72 5.07
CA LEU A 40 11.69 -16.22 4.70
C LEU A 40 11.78 -15.39 3.42
N ASP A 41 12.79 -14.52 3.30
CA ASP A 41 12.97 -13.69 2.11
C ASP A 41 13.14 -14.56 0.85
N ARG A 42 13.96 -15.60 0.90
CA ARG A 42 14.13 -16.57 -0.20
C ARG A 42 12.85 -17.34 -0.52
N TYR A 43 12.14 -17.78 0.51
CA TYR A 43 10.85 -18.44 0.31
C TYR A 43 9.84 -17.52 -0.38
N MET A 44 9.79 -16.25 0.00
CA MET A 44 8.90 -15.26 -0.62
C MET A 44 9.28 -14.96 -2.07
N GLU A 45 10.57 -14.96 -2.42
CA GLU A 45 11.02 -14.85 -3.81
C GLU A 45 10.58 -16.04 -4.67
N GLU A 46 10.67 -17.25 -4.13
CA GLU A 46 10.21 -18.46 -4.81
C GLU A 46 8.67 -18.48 -4.95
N LEU A 47 7.97 -18.09 -3.90
CA LEU A 47 6.52 -17.96 -3.92
C LEU A 47 6.06 -16.93 -4.97
N LYS A 48 6.76 -15.79 -5.05
CA LYS A 48 6.54 -14.77 -6.07
C LYS A 48 6.70 -15.35 -7.48
N LYS A 49 7.79 -16.07 -7.76
CA LYS A 49 8.04 -16.69 -9.08
C LYS A 49 6.94 -17.67 -9.47
N ARG A 50 6.38 -18.41 -8.52
CA ARG A 50 5.28 -19.37 -8.74
C ARG A 50 3.93 -18.69 -8.92
N PHE A 51 3.72 -17.59 -8.22
CA PHE A 51 2.44 -16.87 -8.20
C PHE A 51 2.27 -15.90 -9.37
N ASP A 52 3.33 -15.20 -9.79
CA ASP A 52 3.28 -14.19 -10.84
C ASP A 52 2.87 -14.80 -12.18
N LYS A 53 1.84 -14.23 -12.82
CA LYS A 53 1.32 -14.66 -14.14
C LYS A 53 1.08 -13.49 -15.06
N GLY A 54 1.22 -13.73 -16.37
CA GLY A 54 0.97 -12.74 -17.42
C GLY A 54 1.99 -11.60 -17.44
N THR A 55 2.00 -10.79 -18.48
CA THR A 55 2.86 -9.60 -18.62
C THR A 55 2.13 -8.32 -18.29
N ALA A 56 0.84 -8.23 -18.66
CA ALA A 56 -0.04 -7.09 -18.42
C ALA A 56 -1.47 -7.58 -18.24
N ARG A 57 -2.30 -6.79 -17.58
CA ARG A 57 -3.74 -7.03 -17.53
C ARG A 57 -4.38 -6.83 -18.90
N SER A 58 -5.38 -7.64 -19.23
CA SER A 58 -6.25 -7.43 -20.39
C SER A 58 -6.96 -6.07 -20.32
N VAL A 59 -7.25 -5.51 -21.47
CA VAL A 59 -8.07 -4.27 -21.54
C VAL A 59 -9.49 -4.64 -21.16
N TYR A 60 -10.14 -3.77 -20.38
CA TYR A 60 -11.53 -3.96 -20.00
C TYR A 60 -12.42 -3.97 -21.26
N PRO A 61 -13.30 -4.98 -21.45
CA PRO A 61 -14.01 -5.17 -22.72
C PRO A 61 -14.75 -3.93 -23.21
N GLU A 62 -15.46 -3.25 -22.32
CA GLU A 62 -16.19 -2.03 -22.68
C GLU A 62 -15.25 -0.89 -23.10
N THR A 63 -14.10 -0.76 -22.44
CA THR A 63 -13.08 0.24 -22.81
C THR A 63 -12.48 -0.06 -24.19
N TYR A 64 -12.26 -1.33 -24.50
CA TYR A 64 -11.80 -1.76 -25.82
C TYR A 64 -12.79 -1.37 -26.92
N GLU A 65 -14.08 -1.61 -26.71
CA GLU A 65 -15.13 -1.22 -27.68
C GLU A 65 -15.22 0.31 -27.86
N LEU A 66 -15.05 1.08 -26.77
CA LEU A 66 -15.00 2.54 -26.89
C LEU A 66 -13.78 3.01 -27.66
N GLU A 67 -12.62 2.39 -27.47
CA GLU A 67 -11.40 2.70 -28.24
C GLU A 67 -11.55 2.39 -29.72
N LYS A 68 -12.17 1.26 -30.05
CA LYS A 68 -12.47 0.89 -31.44
C LYS A 68 -13.39 1.91 -32.12
N LYS A 69 -14.51 2.28 -31.44
CA LYS A 69 -15.45 3.32 -31.94
C LYS A 69 -14.73 4.67 -32.13
N ARG A 70 -13.94 5.08 -31.14
CA ARG A 70 -13.13 6.31 -31.22
C ARG A 70 -12.15 6.28 -32.40
N GLY A 71 -11.48 5.14 -32.64
CA GLY A 71 -10.58 4.97 -33.76
C GLY A 71 -11.25 5.15 -35.12
N VAL A 72 -12.48 4.63 -35.27
CA VAL A 72 -13.30 4.82 -36.48
C VAL A 72 -13.65 6.31 -36.68
N LEU A 73 -14.12 6.99 -35.62
CA LEU A 73 -14.44 8.41 -35.69
C LEU A 73 -13.21 9.28 -35.98
N ALA A 74 -12.07 8.95 -35.40
CA ALA A 74 -10.81 9.66 -35.66
C ALA A 74 -10.34 9.51 -37.12
N LYS A 75 -10.56 8.34 -37.75
CA LYS A 75 -10.31 8.16 -39.20
C LYS A 75 -11.25 9.01 -40.04
N LYS A 76 -12.57 9.03 -39.71
CA LYS A 76 -13.55 9.89 -40.39
C LYS A 76 -13.18 11.36 -40.27
N LEU A 77 -12.78 11.82 -39.07
CA LEU A 77 -12.38 13.21 -38.84
C LEU A 77 -11.19 13.64 -39.70
N ARG A 78 -10.23 12.75 -39.99
CA ARG A 78 -9.10 13.05 -40.88
C ARG A 78 -9.52 13.24 -42.32
N ASN A 79 -10.58 12.59 -42.75
CA ASN A 79 -11.11 12.60 -44.11
C ASN A 79 -12.26 13.58 -44.29
N ALA A 80 -12.73 14.26 -43.24
CA ALA A 80 -13.82 15.21 -43.31
C ALA A 80 -13.39 16.51 -44.00
N ASN A 81 -14.19 16.97 -44.93
CA ASN A 81 -13.91 18.18 -45.71
C ASN A 81 -14.68 19.43 -45.20
N SER A 82 -15.82 19.24 -44.51
CA SER A 82 -16.62 20.33 -43.95
C SER A 82 -16.21 20.64 -42.49
N GLU A 83 -16.15 21.91 -42.13
CA GLU A 83 -15.91 22.34 -40.76
C GLU A 83 -17.07 21.95 -39.80
N GLU A 84 -18.31 21.91 -40.29
CA GLU A 84 -19.44 21.42 -39.50
C GLU A 84 -19.31 19.94 -39.16
N GLU A 85 -18.96 19.10 -40.14
CA GLU A 85 -18.72 17.67 -39.94
C GLU A 85 -17.55 17.42 -38.99
N LYS A 86 -16.48 18.18 -39.10
CA LYS A 86 -15.36 18.12 -38.16
C LYS A 86 -15.78 18.48 -36.75
N GLY A 87 -16.61 19.48 -36.57
CA GLY A 87 -17.18 19.89 -35.28
C GLY A 87 -17.98 18.78 -34.62
N GLU A 88 -18.92 18.16 -35.37
CA GLU A 88 -19.72 17.04 -34.86
C GLU A 88 -18.87 15.81 -34.49
N LEU A 89 -17.94 15.43 -35.36
CA LEU A 89 -17.04 14.28 -35.09
C LEU A 89 -16.16 14.52 -33.88
N THR A 90 -15.66 15.75 -33.71
CA THR A 90 -14.88 16.14 -32.56
C THR A 90 -15.70 16.07 -31.29
N ALA A 91 -16.94 16.51 -31.28
CA ALA A 91 -17.85 16.42 -30.15
C ALA A 91 -18.11 14.95 -29.75
N LYS A 92 -18.42 14.08 -30.72
CA LYS A 92 -18.58 12.64 -30.50
C LYS A 92 -17.33 11.97 -29.93
N ILE A 93 -16.15 12.32 -30.44
CA ILE A 93 -14.89 11.81 -29.89
C ILE A 93 -14.67 12.26 -28.43
N ARG A 94 -14.97 13.53 -28.11
CA ARG A 94 -14.87 14.04 -26.74
C ARG A 94 -15.81 13.32 -25.78
N GLU A 95 -17.04 13.02 -26.21
CA GLU A 95 -17.99 12.24 -25.42
C GLU A 95 -17.45 10.84 -25.10
N LEU A 96 -16.92 10.12 -26.11
CA LEU A 96 -16.32 8.80 -25.92
C LEU A 96 -15.09 8.88 -24.99
N ASP A 97 -14.24 9.89 -25.15
CA ASP A 97 -13.07 10.11 -24.28
C ASP A 97 -13.51 10.38 -22.83
N HIS A 98 -14.58 11.14 -22.62
CA HIS A 98 -15.14 11.38 -21.29
C HIS A 98 -15.71 10.09 -20.69
N LYS A 99 -16.50 9.33 -21.43
CA LYS A 99 -17.04 8.03 -20.98
C LYS A 99 -15.93 7.05 -20.62
N LYS A 100 -14.86 6.99 -21.41
CA LYS A 100 -13.68 6.15 -21.12
C LYS A 100 -13.02 6.50 -19.78
N LEU A 101 -13.03 7.77 -19.36
CA LEU A 101 -12.45 8.19 -18.10
C LEU A 101 -13.25 7.72 -16.87
N THR A 102 -14.52 7.36 -17.02
CA THR A 102 -15.34 6.82 -15.92
C THR A 102 -15.15 5.31 -15.72
N MET A 103 -14.52 4.62 -16.67
CA MET A 103 -14.34 3.17 -16.66
C MET A 103 -12.88 2.76 -16.36
N PRO A 104 -12.63 1.57 -15.79
CA PRO A 104 -11.26 1.04 -15.67
C PRO A 104 -10.69 0.78 -17.08
N TYR A 105 -9.40 1.09 -17.29
CA TYR A 105 -8.72 0.77 -18.55
C TYR A 105 -8.42 -0.73 -18.65
N SER A 106 -7.88 -1.29 -17.57
CA SER A 106 -7.58 -2.72 -17.49
C SER A 106 -8.65 -3.45 -16.70
N ASP A 107 -8.92 -4.69 -17.06
CA ASP A 107 -9.88 -5.53 -16.34
C ASP A 107 -9.40 -5.77 -14.90
N PRO A 108 -10.14 -5.28 -13.89
CA PRO A 108 -9.77 -5.51 -12.49
C PRO A 108 -9.92 -6.97 -12.07
N PHE A 109 -10.71 -7.78 -12.79
CA PHE A 109 -10.99 -9.19 -12.51
C PHE A 109 -10.21 -10.15 -13.41
N ASP A 110 -9.23 -9.66 -14.17
CA ASP A 110 -8.41 -10.50 -15.02
C ASP A 110 -7.61 -11.54 -14.22
N THR A 111 -8.03 -12.78 -14.31
CA THR A 111 -7.39 -13.93 -13.63
C THR A 111 -6.09 -14.38 -14.29
N SER A 112 -5.81 -13.91 -15.53
CA SER A 112 -4.58 -14.24 -16.25
C SER A 112 -3.39 -13.41 -15.78
N PHE A 113 -3.63 -12.31 -15.04
CA PHE A 113 -2.60 -11.44 -14.50
C PHE A 113 -2.57 -11.48 -12.97
N LYS A 114 -1.49 -12.01 -12.41
CA LYS A 114 -1.27 -12.07 -10.97
C LYS A 114 0.11 -11.53 -10.61
N ARG A 115 0.22 -10.84 -9.50
CA ARG A 115 1.50 -10.33 -8.96
C ARG A 115 1.53 -10.43 -7.45
N LEU A 116 2.69 -10.81 -6.96
CA LEU A 116 3.04 -10.77 -5.54
C LEU A 116 4.24 -9.85 -5.35
N GLN A 117 4.16 -8.97 -4.36
CA GLN A 117 5.29 -8.16 -3.91
C GLN A 117 5.44 -8.32 -2.41
N TYR A 118 6.67 -8.33 -1.97
CA TYR A 118 7.02 -8.54 -0.57
C TYR A 118 8.06 -7.52 -0.15
N VAL A 119 7.90 -6.98 1.04
CA VAL A 119 8.88 -6.14 1.71
C VAL A 119 8.89 -6.47 3.20
N ARG A 120 10.08 -6.54 3.78
CA ARG A 120 10.29 -6.80 5.21
C ARG A 120 11.19 -5.73 5.82
N TYR A 121 10.88 -5.39 7.04
CA TYR A 121 11.72 -4.58 7.92
C TYR A 121 11.79 -5.26 9.29
N ALA A 122 12.95 -5.80 9.65
CA ALA A 122 13.15 -6.66 10.82
C ALA A 122 12.16 -7.85 10.81
N ASP A 123 11.28 -7.95 11.79
CA ASP A 123 10.21 -8.94 11.93
C ASP A 123 8.88 -8.54 11.29
N ASP A 124 8.70 -7.26 10.98
CA ASP A 124 7.51 -6.77 10.27
C ASP A 124 7.62 -6.97 8.77
N PHE A 125 6.56 -7.44 8.13
CA PHE A 125 6.52 -7.56 6.67
C PHE A 125 5.16 -7.18 6.09
N LEU A 126 5.19 -6.75 4.83
CA LEU A 126 4.01 -6.41 4.05
C LEU A 126 4.02 -7.21 2.74
N VAL A 127 2.89 -7.81 2.39
CA VAL A 127 2.70 -8.54 1.14
C VAL A 127 1.60 -7.87 0.33
N GLY A 128 1.95 -7.41 -0.86
CA GLY A 128 1.00 -6.88 -1.84
C GLY A 128 0.62 -7.95 -2.85
N VAL A 129 -0.67 -8.20 -3.01
CA VAL A 129 -1.20 -9.22 -3.92
C VAL A 129 -2.10 -8.58 -4.96
N ILE A 130 -1.81 -8.81 -6.24
CA ILE A 130 -2.75 -8.62 -7.34
C ILE A 130 -3.31 -10.00 -7.68
N GLY A 131 -4.55 -10.23 -7.28
CA GLY A 131 -5.25 -11.51 -7.41
C GLY A 131 -6.59 -11.45 -6.69
N SER A 132 -7.21 -12.59 -6.51
CA SER A 132 -8.45 -12.73 -5.77
C SER A 132 -8.22 -12.69 -4.24
N LYS A 133 -9.28 -12.58 -3.47
CA LYS A 133 -9.21 -12.70 -2.01
C LYS A 133 -8.76 -14.09 -1.58
N GLU A 134 -9.20 -15.12 -2.29
CA GLU A 134 -8.82 -16.51 -2.09
C GLU A 134 -7.33 -16.72 -2.32
N ASP A 135 -6.74 -16.06 -3.33
CA ASP A 135 -5.30 -16.05 -3.55
C ASP A 135 -4.55 -15.46 -2.34
N ALA A 136 -5.05 -14.36 -1.80
CA ALA A 136 -4.42 -13.73 -0.62
C ALA A 136 -4.53 -14.61 0.63
N ILE A 137 -5.65 -15.31 0.82
CA ILE A 137 -5.84 -16.28 1.91
C ILE A 137 -4.86 -17.45 1.74
N ALA A 138 -4.76 -18.01 0.54
CA ALA A 138 -3.85 -19.13 0.26
C ALA A 138 -2.38 -18.74 0.50
N ILE A 139 -1.98 -17.53 0.10
CA ILE A 139 -0.62 -17.00 0.37
C ILE A 139 -0.38 -16.84 1.88
N LYS A 140 -1.34 -16.29 2.64
CA LYS A 140 -1.23 -16.18 4.10
C LYS A 140 -1.02 -17.54 4.76
N GLU A 141 -1.79 -18.55 4.38
CA GLU A 141 -1.65 -19.89 4.93
C GLU A 141 -0.32 -20.53 4.57
N GLN A 142 0.17 -20.38 3.33
CA GLN A 142 1.48 -20.88 2.92
C GLN A 142 2.61 -20.23 3.73
N ILE A 143 2.54 -18.93 3.97
CA ILE A 143 3.52 -18.22 4.82
C ILE A 143 3.44 -18.74 6.25
N LYS A 144 2.23 -18.91 6.81
CA LYS A 144 2.01 -19.42 8.17
C LYS A 144 2.64 -20.79 8.37
N VAL A 145 2.39 -21.72 7.45
CA VAL A 145 2.98 -23.06 7.48
C VAL A 145 4.51 -22.99 7.37
N PHE A 146 5.05 -22.21 6.45
CA PHE A 146 6.50 -22.07 6.29
C PHE A 146 7.17 -21.51 7.54
N VAL A 147 6.59 -20.47 8.16
CA VAL A 147 7.09 -19.85 9.38
C VAL A 147 7.09 -20.83 10.55
N ALA A 148 6.02 -21.62 10.70
CA ALA A 148 5.91 -22.62 11.74
C ALA A 148 6.88 -23.80 11.54
N ASP A 149 6.91 -24.39 10.34
CA ASP A 149 7.65 -25.64 10.08
C ASP A 149 9.16 -25.40 9.90
N THR A 150 9.52 -24.34 9.16
CA THR A 150 10.92 -24.08 8.79
C THR A 150 11.63 -23.16 9.77
N LEU A 151 10.94 -22.11 10.23
CA LEU A 151 11.53 -21.13 11.14
C LEU A 151 11.23 -21.43 12.61
N ARG A 152 10.31 -22.36 12.89
CA ARG A 152 9.87 -22.63 14.27
C ARG A 152 9.42 -21.38 15.00
N LEU A 153 8.77 -20.46 14.27
CA LEU A 153 8.21 -19.23 14.76
C LEU A 153 6.69 -19.26 14.60
N GLU A 154 6.00 -18.47 15.39
CA GLU A 154 4.56 -18.32 15.31
C GLU A 154 4.18 -16.98 14.65
N LEU A 155 3.29 -17.04 13.67
CA LEU A 155 2.73 -15.87 13.02
C LEU A 155 1.53 -15.36 13.83
N SER A 156 1.56 -14.11 14.29
CA SER A 156 0.44 -13.51 15.02
C SER A 156 -0.77 -13.34 14.10
N ASP A 157 -1.83 -14.12 14.31
CA ASP A 157 -3.07 -14.03 13.53
C ASP A 157 -3.78 -12.69 13.72
N GLU A 158 -3.69 -12.09 14.91
CA GLU A 158 -4.29 -10.78 15.21
C GLU A 158 -3.65 -9.63 14.43
N LYS A 159 -2.34 -9.72 14.17
CA LYS A 159 -1.58 -8.70 13.43
C LYS A 159 -1.51 -8.99 11.92
N THR A 160 -1.67 -10.24 11.51
CA THR A 160 -1.59 -10.66 10.12
C THR A 160 -2.95 -10.60 9.44
N LEU A 161 -3.33 -9.42 8.99
CA LEU A 161 -4.64 -9.15 8.41
C LEU A 161 -4.59 -9.11 6.89
N ILE A 162 -5.66 -9.59 6.23
CA ILE A 162 -5.89 -9.39 4.80
C ILE A 162 -6.75 -8.15 4.62
N THR A 163 -6.17 -7.11 4.04
CA THR A 163 -6.82 -5.81 3.88
C THR A 163 -6.95 -5.48 2.40
N HIS A 164 -8.14 -5.06 1.96
CA HIS A 164 -8.33 -4.57 0.60
C HIS A 164 -7.47 -3.32 0.35
N SER A 165 -6.89 -3.19 -0.84
CA SER A 165 -5.93 -2.12 -1.16
C SER A 165 -6.46 -0.69 -0.98
N GLU A 166 -7.77 -0.47 -1.05
CA GLU A 166 -8.40 0.84 -0.79
C GLU A 166 -8.56 1.14 0.70
N LYS A 167 -8.52 0.10 1.54
CA LYS A 167 -8.54 0.26 3.00
C LYS A 167 -7.14 0.46 3.53
N LYS A 168 -7.04 1.01 4.73
CA LYS A 168 -5.76 1.30 5.38
C LYS A 168 -5.18 0.03 5.99
N ALA A 169 -4.00 -0.36 5.51
CA ALA A 169 -3.17 -1.40 6.11
C ALA A 169 -2.06 -0.74 6.93
N ARG A 170 -1.89 -1.15 8.19
CA ARG A 170 -0.84 -0.61 9.07
C ARG A 170 0.48 -1.30 8.82
N PHE A 171 1.53 -0.52 8.53
CA PHE A 171 2.90 -1.01 8.39
C PHE A 171 3.90 0.06 8.83
N LEU A 172 4.83 -0.30 9.72
CA LEU A 172 5.87 0.60 10.27
C LEU A 172 5.32 1.95 10.79
N GLY A 173 4.16 1.91 11.44
CA GLY A 173 3.54 3.11 11.99
C GLY A 173 2.80 4.00 10.99
N TYR A 174 2.72 3.60 9.71
CA TYR A 174 1.96 4.29 8.67
C TYR A 174 0.72 3.49 8.27
N ASP A 175 -0.31 4.20 7.84
CA ASP A 175 -1.48 3.65 7.16
C ASP A 175 -1.23 3.71 5.66
N ILE A 176 -1.18 2.54 5.02
CA ILE A 176 -0.94 2.39 3.58
C ILE A 176 -2.25 2.06 2.88
N SER A 177 -2.57 2.78 1.83
CA SER A 177 -3.73 2.51 0.97
C SER A 177 -3.45 2.88 -0.48
N VAL A 178 -4.22 2.32 -1.41
CA VAL A 178 -4.16 2.68 -2.83
C VAL A 178 -5.35 3.56 -3.15
N ARG A 179 -5.07 4.77 -3.61
CA ARG A 179 -6.12 5.74 -3.93
C ARG A 179 -6.87 5.30 -5.19
N ARG A 180 -8.19 5.24 -5.10
CA ARG A 180 -9.11 5.15 -6.22
C ARG A 180 -9.83 6.48 -6.37
N SER A 181 -9.68 7.13 -7.52
CA SER A 181 -10.30 8.43 -7.77
C SER A 181 -10.84 8.48 -9.18
N ALA A 182 -12.07 8.99 -9.31
CA ALA A 182 -12.66 9.36 -10.59
C ALA A 182 -12.30 10.79 -11.01
N ALA A 183 -11.57 11.54 -10.17
CA ALA A 183 -11.16 12.90 -10.48
C ALA A 183 -10.28 12.93 -11.72
N THR A 184 -10.55 13.90 -12.59
CA THR A 184 -9.82 14.12 -13.83
C THR A 184 -9.08 15.44 -13.78
N LYS A 185 -7.91 15.50 -14.43
CA LYS A 185 -7.10 16.71 -14.62
C LYS A 185 -6.62 16.77 -16.07
N ARG A 186 -6.46 17.97 -16.59
CA ARG A 186 -5.79 18.16 -17.88
C ARG A 186 -4.28 18.03 -17.70
N ASP A 187 -3.65 17.25 -18.55
CA ASP A 187 -2.19 17.16 -18.63
C ASP A 187 -1.60 18.40 -19.32
N LYS A 188 -0.27 18.44 -19.47
CA LYS A 188 0.44 19.57 -20.13
C LYS A 188 0.04 19.75 -21.59
N THR A 189 -0.53 18.73 -22.23
CA THR A 189 -1.00 18.76 -23.61
C THR A 189 -2.49 19.14 -23.73
N GLY A 190 -3.14 19.45 -22.61
CA GLY A 190 -4.56 19.75 -22.54
C GLY A 190 -5.49 18.52 -22.56
N ARG A 191 -4.93 17.30 -22.62
CA ARG A 191 -5.69 16.06 -22.62
C ARG A 191 -6.24 15.78 -21.23
N LEU A 192 -7.51 15.39 -21.16
CA LEU A 192 -8.13 14.97 -19.91
C LEU A 192 -7.65 13.57 -19.53
N CYS A 193 -7.12 13.43 -18.33
CA CYS A 193 -6.64 12.14 -17.77
C CYS A 193 -7.11 11.98 -16.32
N ARG A 194 -7.14 10.75 -15.83
CA ARG A 194 -7.41 10.47 -14.41
C ARG A 194 -6.27 10.99 -13.56
N HIS A 195 -6.63 11.57 -12.44
CA HIS A 195 -5.66 12.12 -11.49
C HIS A 195 -5.62 11.27 -10.21
N LEU A 196 -4.41 10.96 -9.76
CA LEU A 196 -4.15 10.22 -8.50
C LEU A 196 -4.74 8.81 -8.43
N ASN A 197 -5.25 8.24 -9.52
CA ASN A 197 -5.76 6.87 -9.51
C ASN A 197 -4.62 5.86 -9.48
N GLY A 198 -4.67 4.90 -8.55
CA GLY A 198 -3.64 3.89 -8.35
C GLY A 198 -2.40 4.38 -7.59
N THR A 199 -2.37 5.62 -7.12
CA THR A 199 -1.28 6.15 -6.30
C THR A 199 -1.30 5.53 -4.91
N VAL A 200 -0.15 5.07 -4.44
CA VAL A 200 0.01 4.59 -3.06
C VAL A 200 0.01 5.80 -2.13
N ASN A 201 -0.83 5.74 -1.12
CA ASN A 201 -1.01 6.75 -0.10
C ASN A 201 -0.36 6.26 1.19
N LEU A 202 0.53 7.06 1.75
CA LEU A 202 1.13 6.85 3.05
C LEU A 202 0.63 7.94 3.99
N GLU A 203 -0.13 7.55 5.00
CA GLU A 203 -0.72 8.48 5.95
C GLU A 203 -0.26 8.16 7.36
N MET A 204 0.00 9.19 8.14
CA MET A 204 0.15 9.01 9.58
C MET A 204 -1.22 8.64 10.18
N PRO A 205 -1.31 7.60 11.01
CA PRO A 205 -2.55 7.25 11.69
C PRO A 205 -3.11 8.43 12.47
N GLN A 206 -4.40 8.71 12.30
CA GLN A 206 -5.03 9.85 12.96
C GLN A 206 -4.86 9.82 14.49
N GLU A 207 -4.94 8.63 15.09
CA GLU A 207 -4.74 8.46 16.53
C GLU A 207 -3.33 8.86 16.97
N LEU A 208 -2.31 8.43 16.23
CA LEU A 208 -0.93 8.79 16.51
C LEU A 208 -0.70 10.28 16.30
N MET A 209 -1.21 10.84 15.21
CA MET A 209 -1.15 12.26 14.92
C MET A 209 -1.80 13.09 16.05
N ARG A 210 -3.01 12.70 16.46
CA ARG A 210 -3.72 13.37 17.56
C ARG A 210 -2.95 13.28 18.88
N LYS A 211 -2.44 12.09 19.22
CA LYS A 211 -1.61 11.89 20.41
C LYS A 211 -0.39 12.82 20.40
N LYS A 212 0.33 12.88 19.28
CA LYS A 212 1.50 13.75 19.14
C LYS A 212 1.16 15.24 19.20
N LEU A 213 0.06 15.67 18.57
CA LEU A 213 -0.39 17.05 18.63
C LEU A 213 -0.77 17.51 20.06
N LEU A 214 -1.32 16.57 20.85
CA LEU A 214 -1.56 16.83 22.29
C LEU A 214 -0.26 16.88 23.10
N GLU A 215 0.62 15.90 22.87
CA GLU A 215 1.91 15.79 23.55
C GLU A 215 2.77 17.03 23.32
N TYR A 216 2.83 17.52 22.10
CA TYR A 216 3.53 18.77 21.76
C TYR A 216 2.76 20.03 22.13
N GLY A 217 1.55 19.91 22.65
CA GLY A 217 0.72 21.04 23.05
C GLY A 217 0.22 21.90 21.90
N ALA A 218 0.25 21.38 20.67
CA ALA A 218 -0.26 22.09 19.49
C ALA A 218 -1.80 22.13 19.44
N MET A 219 -2.47 21.16 20.08
CA MET A 219 -3.93 21.07 20.15
C MET A 219 -4.39 20.83 21.59
N THR A 220 -5.64 21.21 21.84
CA THR A 220 -6.37 20.87 23.06
C THR A 220 -7.66 20.18 22.72
N ILE A 221 -8.15 19.32 23.63
CA ILE A 221 -9.46 18.70 23.53
C ILE A 221 -10.40 19.41 24.48
N GLU A 222 -11.49 19.94 23.97
CA GLU A 222 -12.61 20.44 24.75
C GLU A 222 -13.81 19.54 24.50
N LYS A 223 -14.58 19.22 25.54
CA LYS A 223 -15.83 18.50 25.34
C LYS A 223 -16.93 19.45 24.90
N THR A 224 -17.65 19.07 23.85
CA THR A 224 -18.87 19.79 23.43
C THR A 224 -19.98 19.57 24.46
N VAL A 225 -21.04 20.40 24.41
CA VAL A 225 -22.26 20.26 25.24
C VAL A 225 -22.87 18.84 25.13
N TYR A 226 -22.64 18.15 23.99
CA TYR A 226 -23.10 16.78 23.75
C TYR A 226 -22.07 15.71 24.13
N GLY A 227 -21.01 16.04 24.86
CA GLY A 227 -19.98 15.10 25.30
C GLY A 227 -19.01 14.62 24.22
N LYS A 228 -19.08 15.15 23.00
CA LYS A 228 -18.15 14.82 21.91
C LYS A 228 -16.86 15.63 22.04
N ASP A 229 -15.73 15.01 21.72
CA ASP A 229 -14.43 15.68 21.70
C ASP A 229 -14.36 16.69 20.55
N ASN A 230 -14.09 17.94 20.91
CA ASN A 230 -13.81 19.02 19.97
C ASN A 230 -12.34 19.38 20.03
N TRP A 231 -11.64 19.21 18.90
CA TRP A 231 -10.22 19.45 18.76
C TRP A 231 -9.98 20.90 18.35
N LYS A 232 -9.30 21.66 19.23
CA LYS A 232 -8.94 23.05 18.95
C LYS A 232 -7.43 23.20 18.80
N ALA A 233 -6.99 23.82 17.70
CA ALA A 233 -5.61 24.26 17.54
C ALA A 233 -5.31 25.42 18.49
N LYS A 234 -4.13 25.46 19.09
CA LYS A 234 -3.66 26.62 19.83
C LYS A 234 -3.28 27.74 18.84
N ALA A 235 -3.69 28.97 19.16
CA ALA A 235 -3.45 30.13 18.27
C ALA A 235 -1.95 30.44 18.06
N ARG A 236 -1.11 30.06 19.02
CA ARG A 236 0.35 30.14 18.92
C ARG A 236 0.94 28.81 19.34
N TYR A 237 1.68 28.18 18.44
CA TYR A 237 2.40 26.96 18.67
C TYR A 237 3.90 27.20 18.43
N TYR A 238 4.69 26.90 19.43
CA TYR A 238 6.14 26.90 19.35
C TYR A 238 6.60 25.47 19.57
N LEU A 239 7.41 24.94 18.65
CA LEU A 239 8.15 23.71 18.92
C LEU A 239 9.00 23.96 20.16
N LYS A 240 8.83 23.14 21.19
CA LYS A 240 9.81 23.10 22.26
C LYS A 240 11.06 22.51 21.65
N ASP A 241 12.17 23.22 21.70
CA ASP A 241 13.48 22.66 21.45
C ASP A 241 13.64 21.53 22.48
N ASN A 242 13.82 20.31 21.97
CA ASN A 242 14.22 19.21 22.82
C ASN A 242 15.71 19.41 23.06
N ASP A 243 16.08 19.86 24.26
CA ASP A 243 17.42 19.76 24.79
C ASP A 243 17.86 18.29 24.90
#